data_a30b51dbfa8d582299ac8db7c0b8974c
#
_entry.id   a30b51dbfa8d582299ac8db7c0b8974c
#
_cell.length_a   1.000
_cell.length_b   1.000
_cell.length_c   1.000
_cell.angle_alpha   90.00
_cell.angle_beta   90.00
_cell.angle_gamma   90.00
#
_symmetry.space_group_name_H-M   'P 1'
#
loop_
_entity.id
_entity.type
_entity.pdbx_description
1 polymer ?
#
loop_
_entity_poly.entity_id
_entity_poly.type
_entity_poly.pdbx_seq_one_letter_code
_entity_poly.pdbx_strand_id
1 'polypeptide(L)'
;MNTLEQLKTLSTIVADTGDIEAMKAFKPLDATTNPSLILKASQLPQYQPLLKEAFAYAKDAGSSNEQIALASDKLATLIGREILGIIEGRVSTEVDARLSFDTRATVEKARFLVRLYEEIGIDKSRILIKIASTWEGIQAAKVLEKEGTQCNLTLLFNQAQAQACADAGAYLISPFVGRISDFYGIDSHAADYNSENDPGVASVKSIYELYKNNSYNTVIMAASFRSVNQIKALAGCDRLTISPALLQQLSEDDAPLTRQLKPSAKETLLPVPAISESQWRYDVNADPMATEKLADGIRLFAADQEKLEEYFKKF
;
A
#
# COMPACT_ATOMS: atom_id res chain seq x y z
N MET A 1 7.13 -16.48 23.45
CA MET A 1 7.22 -15.48 22.38
C MET A 1 5.99 -15.68 21.50
N ASN A 2 5.06 -14.74 21.51
CA ASN A 2 3.82 -14.86 20.73
C ASN A 2 4.08 -14.86 19.21
N THR A 3 3.06 -15.19 18.43
CA THR A 3 3.18 -15.30 16.96
C THR A 3 3.60 -13.97 16.31
N LEU A 4 3.15 -12.82 16.82
CA LEU A 4 3.59 -11.51 16.31
C LEU A 4 5.09 -11.29 16.49
N GLU A 5 5.63 -11.59 17.67
CA GLU A 5 7.07 -11.44 17.95
C GLU A 5 7.90 -12.42 17.12
N GLN A 6 7.41 -13.64 16.89
CA GLN A 6 8.04 -14.57 15.96
C GLN A 6 8.03 -14.03 14.54
N LEU A 7 6.91 -13.47 14.07
CA LEU A 7 6.76 -12.91 12.74
C LEU A 7 7.72 -11.73 12.50
N LYS A 8 7.93 -10.86 13.50
CA LYS A 8 8.91 -9.75 13.44
C LYS A 8 10.35 -10.23 13.19
N THR A 9 10.69 -11.46 13.55
CA THR A 9 12.02 -12.03 13.23
C THR A 9 12.15 -12.52 11.79
N LEU A 10 11.03 -12.68 11.09
CA LEU A 10 10.95 -13.26 9.75
C LEU A 10 10.65 -12.22 8.66
N SER A 11 9.86 -11.21 9.01
CA SER A 11 9.35 -10.19 8.09
C SER A 11 9.27 -8.83 8.78
N THR A 12 9.44 -7.76 8.04
CA THR A 12 9.18 -6.41 8.56
C THR A 12 7.68 -6.18 8.69
N ILE A 13 7.24 -5.78 9.89
CA ILE A 13 5.82 -5.48 10.15
C ILE A 13 5.54 -4.01 9.86
N VAL A 14 4.45 -3.80 9.10
CA VAL A 14 3.93 -2.51 8.71
C VAL A 14 2.49 -2.40 9.22
N ALA A 15 2.08 -1.25 9.76
CA ALA A 15 0.70 -1.05 10.20
C ALA A 15 -0.14 -0.49 9.06
N ASP A 16 -1.28 -1.13 8.78
CA ASP A 16 -2.27 -0.63 7.81
C ASP A 16 -3.38 0.13 8.56
N THR A 17 -3.11 1.38 8.91
CA THR A 17 -4.05 2.19 9.68
C THR A 17 -3.69 3.68 9.65
N GLY A 18 -4.72 4.55 9.77
CA GLY A 18 -4.57 5.97 10.07
C GLY A 18 -4.74 6.27 11.57
N ASP A 19 -4.99 5.26 12.42
CA ASP A 19 -5.18 5.43 13.86
C ASP A 19 -3.87 5.26 14.63
N ILE A 20 -3.37 6.38 15.13
CA ILE A 20 -2.10 6.48 15.86
C ILE A 20 -2.09 5.64 17.13
N GLU A 21 -3.18 5.64 17.89
CA GLU A 21 -3.24 4.91 19.16
C GLU A 21 -3.14 3.40 18.92
N ALA A 22 -3.78 2.92 17.87
CA ALA A 22 -3.67 1.52 17.48
C ALA A 22 -2.23 1.13 17.08
N MET A 23 -1.43 2.06 16.54
CA MET A 23 -0.04 1.79 16.16
C MET A 23 0.91 1.69 17.35
N LYS A 24 0.71 2.52 18.39
CA LYS A 24 1.60 2.58 19.57
C LYS A 24 1.78 1.22 20.24
N ALA A 25 0.71 0.42 20.29
CA ALA A 25 0.71 -0.88 20.95
C ALA A 25 1.64 -1.90 20.27
N PHE A 26 1.79 -1.85 18.94
CA PHE A 26 2.47 -2.90 18.17
C PHE A 26 3.87 -2.55 17.69
N LYS A 27 4.26 -1.25 17.77
CA LYS A 27 5.57 -0.73 17.35
C LYS A 27 5.98 -1.22 15.94
N PRO A 28 5.19 -0.94 14.89
CA PRO A 28 5.55 -1.29 13.53
C PRO A 28 6.75 -0.45 13.08
N LEU A 29 7.52 -0.96 12.10
CA LEU A 29 8.60 -0.17 11.51
C LEU A 29 8.07 0.94 10.60
N ASP A 30 7.12 0.58 9.71
CA ASP A 30 6.50 1.46 8.72
C ASP A 30 4.97 1.49 8.91
N ALA A 31 4.30 2.42 8.22
CA ALA A 31 2.85 2.46 8.15
C ALA A 31 2.35 2.75 6.73
N THR A 32 1.17 2.23 6.41
CA THR A 32 0.46 2.55 5.17
C THR A 32 -0.86 3.24 5.47
N THR A 33 -1.17 4.25 4.65
CA THR A 33 -2.48 4.89 4.61
C THR A 33 -3.11 4.70 3.22
N ASN A 34 -4.37 5.05 3.12
CA ASN A 34 -5.13 5.10 1.88
C ASN A 34 -6.35 6.03 2.08
N PRO A 35 -7.11 6.42 1.04
CA PRO A 35 -8.24 7.32 1.18
C PRO A 35 -9.26 6.86 2.22
N SER A 36 -9.57 5.56 2.28
CA SER A 36 -10.52 5.01 3.26
C SER A 36 -10.03 5.17 4.71
N LEU A 37 -8.74 4.98 4.95
CA LEU A 37 -8.14 5.14 6.28
C LEU A 37 -8.05 6.62 6.68
N ILE A 38 -7.73 7.51 5.76
CA ILE A 38 -7.75 8.97 6.00
C ILE A 38 -9.18 9.45 6.31
N LEU A 39 -10.18 8.99 5.54
CA LEU A 39 -11.59 9.31 5.81
C LEU A 39 -12.02 8.84 7.21
N LYS A 40 -11.67 7.63 7.62
CA LYS A 40 -11.96 7.14 8.97
C LYS A 40 -11.24 7.96 10.04
N ALA A 41 -9.95 8.23 9.85
CA ALA A 41 -9.15 9.02 10.78
C ALA A 41 -9.70 10.44 10.93
N SER A 42 -10.14 11.09 9.85
CA SER A 42 -10.71 12.44 9.87
C SER A 42 -11.93 12.60 10.76
N GLN A 43 -12.64 11.51 11.03
CA GLN A 43 -13.83 11.50 11.91
C GLN A 43 -13.49 11.31 13.39
N LEU A 44 -12.25 10.98 13.72
CA LEU A 44 -11.83 10.78 15.11
C LEU A 44 -11.59 12.14 15.83
N PRO A 45 -12.02 12.29 17.09
CA PRO A 45 -11.87 13.55 17.81
C PRO A 45 -10.44 14.07 17.90
N GLN A 46 -9.46 13.20 18.02
CA GLN A 46 -8.04 13.57 18.14
C GLN A 46 -7.48 14.24 16.87
N TYR A 47 -8.10 14.05 15.71
CA TYR A 47 -7.66 14.65 14.44
C TYR A 47 -8.38 15.94 14.05
N GLN A 48 -9.37 16.38 14.86
CA GLN A 48 -10.08 17.65 14.61
C GLN A 48 -9.15 18.89 14.55
N PRO A 49 -8.08 18.99 15.34
CA PRO A 49 -7.10 20.06 15.16
C PRO A 49 -6.40 20.03 13.79
N LEU A 50 -6.08 18.84 13.25
CA LEU A 50 -5.43 18.69 11.95
C LEU A 50 -6.37 19.09 10.80
N LEU A 51 -7.66 18.81 10.93
CA LEU A 51 -8.66 19.29 9.97
C LEU A 51 -8.65 20.83 9.91
N LYS A 52 -8.68 21.49 11.07
CA LYS A 52 -8.63 22.97 11.13
C LYS A 52 -7.35 23.52 10.54
N GLU A 53 -6.20 22.87 10.80
CA GLU A 53 -4.90 23.23 10.21
C GLU A 53 -4.93 23.08 8.69
N ALA A 54 -5.48 21.98 8.16
CA ALA A 54 -5.60 21.72 6.74
C ALA A 54 -6.48 22.76 6.02
N PHE A 55 -7.62 23.13 6.62
CA PHE A 55 -8.48 24.19 6.10
C PHE A 55 -7.82 25.56 6.13
N ALA A 56 -7.16 25.92 7.23
CA ALA A 56 -6.44 27.18 7.35
C ALA A 56 -5.34 27.30 6.28
N TYR A 57 -4.68 26.19 5.96
CA TYR A 57 -3.69 26.14 4.89
C TYR A 57 -4.32 26.37 3.50
N ALA A 58 -5.50 25.83 3.26
CA ALA A 58 -6.14 25.86 1.95
C ALA A 58 -7.01 27.11 1.69
N LYS A 59 -7.25 27.96 2.68
CA LYS A 59 -8.22 29.07 2.63
C LYS A 59 -8.01 30.06 1.48
N ASP A 60 -6.77 30.26 1.06
CA ASP A 60 -6.39 31.23 0.02
C ASP A 60 -6.22 30.54 -1.37
N ALA A 61 -6.49 29.24 -1.49
CA ALA A 61 -6.57 28.58 -2.79
C ALA A 61 -7.82 29.06 -3.56
N GLY A 62 -7.75 29.04 -4.89
CA GLY A 62 -8.72 29.65 -5.80
C GLY A 62 -10.21 29.38 -5.52
N SER A 63 -10.80 28.40 -6.21
CA SER A 63 -12.21 28.02 -6.01
C SER A 63 -12.43 27.16 -4.78
N SER A 64 -13.67 27.06 -4.31
CA SER A 64 -14.05 26.18 -3.20
C SER A 64 -13.61 24.71 -3.43
N ASN A 65 -13.69 24.19 -4.66
CA ASN A 65 -13.24 22.85 -4.97
C ASN A 65 -11.72 22.71 -4.86
N GLU A 66 -10.96 23.73 -5.28
CA GLU A 66 -9.50 23.74 -5.11
C GLU A 66 -9.10 23.80 -3.64
N GLN A 67 -9.82 24.57 -2.82
CA GLN A 67 -9.61 24.62 -1.38
C GLN A 67 -9.85 23.26 -0.73
N ILE A 68 -10.94 22.55 -1.09
CA ILE A 68 -11.25 21.23 -0.57
C ILE A 68 -10.20 20.20 -0.98
N ALA A 69 -9.81 20.20 -2.25
CA ALA A 69 -8.77 19.29 -2.74
C ALA A 69 -7.43 19.53 -2.03
N LEU A 70 -7.03 20.78 -1.86
CA LEU A 70 -5.81 21.16 -1.16
C LEU A 70 -5.88 20.80 0.34
N ALA A 71 -7.01 21.03 0.99
CA ALA A 71 -7.22 20.65 2.39
C ALA A 71 -7.15 19.12 2.57
N SER A 72 -7.67 18.35 1.61
CA SER A 72 -7.58 16.88 1.63
C SER A 72 -6.14 16.39 1.55
N ASP A 73 -5.35 16.91 0.61
CA ASP A 73 -3.93 16.60 0.47
C ASP A 73 -3.15 16.99 1.75
N LYS A 74 -3.43 18.19 2.27
CA LYS A 74 -2.79 18.68 3.50
C LYS A 74 -3.15 17.82 4.69
N LEU A 75 -4.40 17.41 4.87
CA LEU A 75 -4.80 16.50 5.94
C LEU A 75 -4.08 15.16 5.86
N ALA A 76 -3.97 14.56 4.67
CA ALA A 76 -3.25 13.30 4.49
C ALA A 76 -1.79 13.42 4.93
N THR A 77 -1.11 14.53 4.59
CA THR A 77 0.28 14.76 5.01
C THR A 77 0.40 15.07 6.51
N LEU A 78 -0.56 15.78 7.11
CA LEU A 78 -0.59 16.03 8.56
C LEU A 78 -0.80 14.73 9.36
N ILE A 79 -1.71 13.87 8.93
CA ILE A 79 -1.87 12.53 9.53
C ILE A 79 -0.57 11.72 9.37
N GLY A 80 0.04 11.77 8.19
CA GLY A 80 1.35 11.15 7.94
C GLY A 80 2.43 11.66 8.87
N ARG A 81 2.48 12.97 9.16
CA ARG A 81 3.40 13.57 10.14
C ARG A 81 3.21 12.98 11.54
N GLU A 82 1.98 12.90 12.01
CA GLU A 82 1.68 12.30 13.32
C GLU A 82 2.12 10.83 13.38
N ILE A 83 1.85 10.06 12.32
CA ILE A 83 2.31 8.67 12.19
C ILE A 83 3.83 8.59 12.29
N LEU A 84 4.56 9.46 11.55
CA LEU A 84 6.03 9.50 11.53
C LEU A 84 6.65 9.90 12.88
N GLY A 85 5.87 10.55 13.75
CA GLY A 85 6.26 10.79 15.15
C GLY A 85 6.29 9.53 16.03
N ILE A 86 5.71 8.42 15.55
CA ILE A 86 5.58 7.16 16.30
C ILE A 86 6.46 6.06 15.72
N ILE A 87 6.53 5.98 14.38
CA ILE A 87 7.29 4.95 13.67
C ILE A 87 8.71 5.42 13.34
N GLU A 88 9.66 4.49 13.29
CA GLU A 88 11.06 4.79 12.93
C GLU A 88 11.26 4.83 11.41
N GLY A 89 10.46 4.12 10.65
CA GLY A 89 10.57 3.95 9.22
C GLY A 89 9.79 4.99 8.41
N ARG A 90 8.99 4.53 7.44
CA ARG A 90 8.32 5.34 6.43
C ARG A 90 6.81 5.24 6.51
N VAL A 91 6.14 6.31 6.09
CA VAL A 91 4.69 6.29 5.84
C VAL A 91 4.43 6.27 4.33
N SER A 92 3.45 5.46 3.89
CA SER A 92 2.94 5.50 2.52
C SER A 92 1.72 6.42 2.45
N THR A 93 1.80 7.47 1.61
CA THR A 93 0.71 8.41 1.32
C THR A 93 0.29 8.27 -0.13
N GLU A 94 -1.00 8.02 -0.36
CA GLU A 94 -1.53 7.68 -1.67
C GLU A 94 -1.94 8.92 -2.45
N VAL A 95 -1.61 8.96 -3.75
CA VAL A 95 -2.12 9.96 -4.69
C VAL A 95 -3.60 9.68 -4.96
N ASP A 96 -4.33 10.72 -5.39
CA ASP A 96 -5.74 10.60 -5.74
C ASP A 96 -5.96 9.51 -6.80
N ALA A 97 -6.81 8.53 -6.50
CA ALA A 97 -7.09 7.40 -7.38
C ALA A 97 -7.72 7.81 -8.72
N ARG A 98 -8.34 8.99 -8.80
CA ARG A 98 -8.87 9.55 -10.05
C ARG A 98 -7.79 9.87 -11.08
N LEU A 99 -6.52 9.95 -10.65
CA LEU A 99 -5.35 10.18 -11.51
C LEU A 99 -4.73 8.88 -12.06
N SER A 100 -5.28 7.72 -11.74
CA SER A 100 -4.68 6.40 -12.03
C SER A 100 -4.38 6.16 -13.51
N PHE A 101 -5.01 6.89 -14.43
CA PHE A 101 -4.83 6.76 -15.88
C PHE A 101 -4.17 7.98 -16.53
N ASP A 102 -3.56 8.86 -15.70
CA ASP A 102 -2.82 10.04 -16.16
C ASP A 102 -1.45 10.09 -15.49
N THR A 103 -0.42 9.65 -16.23
CA THR A 103 0.96 9.62 -15.77
C THR A 103 1.45 11.00 -15.33
N ARG A 104 1.15 12.05 -16.13
CA ARG A 104 1.63 13.40 -15.86
C ARG A 104 1.00 13.95 -14.60
N ALA A 105 -0.32 13.88 -14.50
CA ALA A 105 -1.04 14.37 -13.32
C ALA A 105 -0.65 13.60 -12.04
N THR A 106 -0.39 12.28 -12.14
CA THR A 106 0.11 11.47 -11.04
C THR A 106 1.49 11.94 -10.57
N VAL A 107 2.43 12.20 -11.49
CA VAL A 107 3.77 12.73 -11.15
C VAL A 107 3.67 14.12 -10.49
N GLU A 108 2.85 15.02 -11.05
CA GLU A 108 2.64 16.36 -10.50
C GLU A 108 2.04 16.30 -9.08
N LYS A 109 1.05 15.44 -8.84
CA LYS A 109 0.45 15.21 -7.52
C LYS A 109 1.46 14.61 -6.54
N ALA A 110 2.23 13.63 -6.96
CA ALA A 110 3.28 13.03 -6.12
C ALA A 110 4.31 14.05 -5.65
N ARG A 111 4.83 14.85 -6.57
CA ARG A 111 5.77 15.94 -6.25
C ARG A 111 5.14 16.98 -5.31
N PHE A 112 3.85 17.25 -5.49
CA PHE A 112 3.11 18.15 -4.62
C PHE A 112 3.02 17.60 -3.18
N LEU A 113 2.65 16.32 -3.01
CA LEU A 113 2.61 15.68 -1.70
C LEU A 113 3.99 15.67 -1.02
N VAL A 114 5.07 15.41 -1.76
CA VAL A 114 6.45 15.52 -1.23
C VAL A 114 6.72 16.92 -0.69
N ARG A 115 6.41 17.98 -1.46
CA ARG A 115 6.57 19.37 -0.99
C ARG A 115 5.76 19.65 0.27
N LEU A 116 4.51 19.18 0.37
CA LEU A 116 3.70 19.36 1.59
C LEU A 116 4.34 18.73 2.83
N TYR A 117 5.03 17.59 2.66
CA TYR A 117 5.81 16.97 3.74
C TYR A 117 7.06 17.78 4.09
N GLU A 118 7.80 18.24 3.09
CA GLU A 118 9.01 19.07 3.29
C GLU A 118 8.68 20.38 4.01
N GLU A 119 7.55 21.04 3.67
CA GLU A 119 7.06 22.27 4.34
C GLU A 119 6.80 22.08 5.83
N ILE A 120 6.49 20.87 6.27
CA ILE A 120 6.26 20.53 7.69
C ILE A 120 7.47 19.82 8.33
N GLY A 121 8.66 19.90 7.67
CA GLY A 121 9.92 19.41 8.20
C GLY A 121 10.13 17.89 8.07
N ILE A 122 9.36 17.20 7.25
CA ILE A 122 9.52 15.75 7.00
C ILE A 122 10.38 15.55 5.75
N ASP A 123 11.54 14.88 5.91
CA ASP A 123 12.40 14.52 4.80
C ASP A 123 11.77 13.46 3.89
N LYS A 124 11.95 13.59 2.57
CA LYS A 124 11.38 12.67 1.57
C LYS A 124 11.82 11.22 1.76
N SER A 125 12.93 10.94 2.43
CA SER A 125 13.36 9.57 2.76
C SER A 125 12.44 8.86 3.76
N ARG A 126 11.58 9.60 4.46
CA ARG A 126 10.61 9.11 5.43
C ARG A 126 9.23 8.82 4.82
N ILE A 127 9.05 9.03 3.52
CA ILE A 127 7.77 8.85 2.83
C ILE A 127 7.90 7.93 1.64
N LEU A 128 6.82 7.22 1.33
CA LEU A 128 6.61 6.51 0.07
C LEU A 128 5.36 7.09 -0.59
N ILE A 129 5.46 7.48 -1.85
CA ILE A 129 4.28 7.87 -2.62
C ILE A 129 3.59 6.61 -3.12
N LYS A 130 2.34 6.42 -2.69
CA LYS A 130 1.55 5.24 -3.03
C LYS A 130 0.73 5.51 -4.28
N ILE A 131 0.81 4.62 -5.28
CA ILE A 131 0.26 4.80 -6.62
C ILE A 131 -0.39 3.48 -7.07
N ALA A 132 -1.57 3.53 -7.68
CA ALA A 132 -2.21 2.36 -8.26
C ALA A 132 -1.36 1.76 -9.39
N SER A 133 -1.26 0.43 -9.45
CA SER A 133 -0.46 -0.31 -10.43
C SER A 133 -1.18 -0.43 -11.78
N THR A 134 -1.64 0.70 -12.34
CA THR A 134 -2.00 0.87 -13.74
C THR A 134 -0.73 1.03 -14.56
N TRP A 135 -0.79 0.89 -15.89
CA TRP A 135 0.38 1.17 -16.73
C TRP A 135 0.87 2.61 -16.52
N GLU A 136 -0.06 3.57 -16.52
CA GLU A 136 0.21 4.98 -16.32
C GLU A 136 0.82 5.28 -14.94
N GLY A 137 0.30 4.64 -13.88
CA GLY A 137 0.84 4.74 -12.52
C GLY A 137 2.26 4.17 -12.41
N ILE A 138 2.53 3.05 -13.07
CA ILE A 138 3.87 2.45 -13.13
C ILE A 138 4.86 3.36 -13.87
N GLN A 139 4.43 4.01 -14.99
CA GLN A 139 5.27 4.99 -15.68
C GLN A 139 5.52 6.24 -14.82
N ALA A 140 4.53 6.67 -14.03
CA ALA A 140 4.72 7.77 -13.07
C ALA A 140 5.76 7.39 -12.01
N ALA A 141 5.68 6.20 -11.44
CA ALA A 141 6.67 5.71 -10.49
C ALA A 141 8.08 5.65 -11.08
N LYS A 142 8.22 5.21 -12.34
CA LYS A 142 9.51 5.20 -13.06
C LYS A 142 10.16 6.58 -13.15
N VAL A 143 9.37 7.64 -13.29
CA VAL A 143 9.87 9.04 -13.28
C VAL A 143 10.28 9.43 -11.87
N LEU A 144 9.43 9.20 -10.88
CA LEU A 144 9.62 9.60 -9.49
C LEU A 144 10.83 8.91 -8.83
N GLU A 145 11.01 7.62 -9.08
CA GLU A 145 12.15 6.84 -8.58
C GLU A 145 13.50 7.38 -9.11
N LYS A 146 13.55 7.80 -10.38
CA LYS A 146 14.72 8.47 -10.95
C LYS A 146 15.03 9.83 -10.31
N GLU A 147 14.02 10.49 -9.77
CA GLU A 147 14.13 11.75 -9.04
C GLU A 147 14.47 11.53 -7.56
N GLY A 148 14.59 10.27 -7.13
CA GLY A 148 14.86 9.88 -5.76
C GLY A 148 13.64 9.97 -4.84
N THR A 149 12.42 10.00 -5.41
CA THR A 149 11.16 9.85 -4.67
C THR A 149 10.73 8.38 -4.73
N GLN A 150 10.78 7.70 -3.60
CA GLN A 150 10.44 6.28 -3.52
C GLN A 150 8.93 6.05 -3.58
N CYS A 151 8.51 5.01 -4.29
CA CYS A 151 7.11 4.70 -4.54
C CYS A 151 6.70 3.34 -3.95
N ASN A 152 5.42 3.26 -3.57
CA ASN A 152 4.72 2.04 -3.19
C ASN A 152 3.60 1.79 -4.22
N LEU A 153 3.79 0.82 -5.11
CA LEU A 153 2.81 0.47 -6.14
C LEU A 153 1.76 -0.47 -5.57
N THR A 154 0.53 0.02 -5.48
CA THR A 154 -0.62 -0.67 -4.84
C THR A 154 -1.66 -1.13 -5.86
N LEU A 155 -2.74 -1.79 -5.39
CA LEU A 155 -3.76 -2.41 -6.25
C LEU A 155 -3.11 -3.35 -7.27
N LEU A 156 -2.23 -4.22 -6.76
CA LEU A 156 -1.46 -5.17 -7.54
C LEU A 156 -2.02 -6.57 -7.31
N PHE A 157 -2.40 -7.24 -8.39
CA PHE A 157 -3.17 -8.48 -8.36
C PHE A 157 -2.57 -9.60 -9.22
N ASN A 158 -1.63 -9.30 -10.15
CA ASN A 158 -1.03 -10.32 -10.99
C ASN A 158 0.46 -10.09 -11.28
N GLN A 159 1.08 -11.07 -11.93
CA GLN A 159 2.51 -11.05 -12.24
C GLN A 159 2.90 -9.99 -13.28
N ALA A 160 2.03 -9.68 -14.25
CA ALA A 160 2.34 -8.67 -15.27
C ALA A 160 2.48 -7.28 -14.63
N GLN A 161 1.61 -6.95 -13.65
CA GLN A 161 1.75 -5.73 -12.86
C GLN A 161 3.05 -5.75 -12.05
N ALA A 162 3.35 -6.86 -11.36
CA ALA A 162 4.56 -7.00 -10.56
C ALA A 162 5.83 -6.83 -11.41
N GLN A 163 5.92 -7.51 -12.56
CA GLN A 163 7.06 -7.39 -13.46
C GLN A 163 7.25 -5.95 -13.94
N ALA A 164 6.20 -5.30 -14.42
CA ALA A 164 6.28 -3.91 -14.89
C ALA A 164 6.74 -2.95 -13.78
N CYS A 165 6.31 -3.16 -12.53
CA CYS A 165 6.76 -2.37 -11.38
C CYS A 165 8.27 -2.55 -11.13
N ALA A 166 8.77 -3.78 -11.19
CA ALA A 166 10.19 -4.08 -11.04
C ALA A 166 11.03 -3.50 -12.21
N ASP A 167 10.54 -3.63 -13.44
CA ASP A 167 11.19 -3.06 -14.65
C ASP A 167 11.23 -1.51 -14.60
N ALA A 168 10.26 -0.89 -13.92
CA ALA A 168 10.23 0.54 -13.67
C ALA A 168 11.20 0.98 -12.55
N GLY A 169 11.76 0.05 -11.80
CA GLY A 169 12.65 0.32 -10.67
C GLY A 169 11.92 0.79 -9.41
N ALA A 170 10.63 0.45 -9.26
CA ALA A 170 9.84 0.80 -8.08
C ALA A 170 10.48 0.27 -6.80
N TYR A 171 10.55 1.11 -5.77
CA TYR A 171 11.11 0.72 -4.47
C TYR A 171 10.31 -0.40 -3.83
N LEU A 172 8.97 -0.32 -3.84
CA LEU A 172 8.12 -1.26 -3.15
C LEU A 172 6.82 -1.51 -3.92
N ILE A 173 6.34 -2.75 -3.86
CA ILE A 173 5.00 -3.15 -4.32
C ILE A 173 4.16 -3.67 -3.16
N SER A 174 2.83 -3.45 -3.26
CA SER A 174 1.84 -3.96 -2.31
C SER A 174 0.86 -4.92 -3.01
N PRO A 175 1.23 -6.19 -3.27
CA PRO A 175 0.30 -7.18 -3.79
C PRO A 175 -0.78 -7.51 -2.76
N PHE A 176 -2.03 -7.62 -3.23
CA PHE A 176 -3.19 -7.85 -2.38
C PHE A 176 -3.50 -9.34 -2.25
N VAL A 177 -3.68 -9.81 -1.02
CA VAL A 177 -4.02 -11.21 -0.72
C VAL A 177 -5.54 -11.40 -0.64
N GLY A 178 -6.18 -10.77 0.34
CA GLY A 178 -7.58 -11.04 0.66
C GLY A 178 -8.55 -10.64 -0.45
N ARG A 179 -8.30 -9.57 -1.21
CA ARG A 179 -9.17 -9.22 -2.34
C ARG A 179 -9.14 -10.24 -3.48
N ILE A 180 -8.01 -10.94 -3.66
CA ILE A 180 -7.94 -12.07 -4.59
C ILE A 180 -8.76 -13.24 -4.04
N SER A 181 -8.58 -13.57 -2.76
CA SER A 181 -9.36 -14.64 -2.10
C SER A 181 -10.85 -14.36 -2.17
N ASP A 182 -11.27 -13.12 -1.92
CA ASP A 182 -12.69 -12.69 -2.04
C ASP A 182 -13.25 -12.92 -3.45
N PHE A 183 -12.47 -12.62 -4.51
CA PHE A 183 -12.91 -12.85 -5.89
C PHE A 183 -13.24 -14.32 -6.17
N TYR A 184 -12.44 -15.23 -5.62
CA TYR A 184 -12.63 -16.68 -5.78
C TYR A 184 -13.55 -17.30 -4.72
N GLY A 185 -14.18 -16.48 -3.86
CA GLY A 185 -15.10 -16.95 -2.83
C GLY A 185 -14.43 -17.76 -1.71
N ILE A 186 -13.15 -17.52 -1.45
CA ILE A 186 -12.42 -18.20 -0.37
C ILE A 186 -12.72 -17.52 0.97
N ASP A 187 -13.27 -18.28 1.91
CA ASP A 187 -13.40 -17.89 3.31
C ASP A 187 -12.16 -18.31 4.11
N SER A 188 -11.26 -17.38 4.37
CA SER A 188 -10.04 -17.66 5.13
C SER A 188 -10.25 -17.83 6.65
N HIS A 189 -11.49 -17.70 7.13
CA HIS A 189 -11.91 -17.99 8.51
C HIS A 189 -12.60 -19.37 8.65
N ALA A 190 -12.89 -20.04 7.54
CA ALA A 190 -13.51 -21.37 7.57
C ALA A 190 -12.63 -22.38 8.33
N ALA A 191 -13.28 -23.33 9.02
CA ALA A 191 -12.58 -24.35 9.81
C ALA A 191 -11.71 -25.29 8.96
N ASP A 192 -12.05 -25.48 7.70
CA ASP A 192 -11.33 -26.29 6.70
C ASP A 192 -10.42 -25.44 5.78
N TYR A 193 -10.21 -24.18 6.12
CA TYR A 193 -9.32 -23.31 5.33
C TYR A 193 -7.90 -23.87 5.26
N ASN A 194 -7.41 -24.01 4.02
CA ASN A 194 -6.03 -24.36 3.73
C ASN A 194 -5.37 -23.27 2.90
N SER A 195 -4.37 -22.60 3.47
CA SER A 195 -3.62 -21.53 2.81
C SER A 195 -2.87 -21.96 1.55
N GLU A 196 -2.60 -23.24 1.36
CA GLU A 196 -2.00 -23.78 0.12
C GLU A 196 -2.95 -23.67 -1.08
N ASN A 197 -4.26 -23.66 -0.81
CA ASN A 197 -5.30 -23.52 -1.81
C ASN A 197 -5.81 -22.07 -1.94
N ASP A 198 -5.24 -21.14 -1.20
CA ASP A 198 -5.64 -19.73 -1.27
C ASP A 198 -4.96 -19.02 -2.45
N PRO A 199 -5.72 -18.59 -3.46
CA PRO A 199 -5.16 -17.94 -4.65
C PRO A 199 -4.47 -16.61 -4.34
N GLY A 200 -4.88 -15.88 -3.30
CA GLY A 200 -4.22 -14.65 -2.86
C GLY A 200 -2.84 -14.94 -2.27
N VAL A 201 -2.73 -15.99 -1.45
CA VAL A 201 -1.45 -16.46 -0.92
C VAL A 201 -0.54 -16.95 -2.04
N ALA A 202 -1.10 -17.75 -2.98
CA ALA A 202 -0.36 -18.27 -4.13
C ALA A 202 0.17 -17.16 -5.03
N SER A 203 -0.61 -16.10 -5.26
CA SER A 203 -0.22 -14.93 -6.04
C SER A 203 1.03 -14.25 -5.45
N VAL A 204 1.03 -13.98 -4.14
CA VAL A 204 2.19 -13.34 -3.48
C VAL A 204 3.41 -14.24 -3.49
N LYS A 205 3.25 -15.55 -3.26
CA LYS A 205 4.36 -16.52 -3.36
C LYS A 205 4.99 -16.51 -4.75
N SER A 206 4.16 -16.51 -5.79
CA SER A 206 4.60 -16.48 -7.19
C SER A 206 5.35 -15.17 -7.54
N ILE A 207 4.87 -14.02 -7.07
CA ILE A 207 5.56 -12.73 -7.21
C ILE A 207 6.90 -12.74 -6.45
N TYR A 208 6.93 -13.31 -5.24
CA TYR A 208 8.15 -13.44 -4.46
C TYR A 208 9.21 -14.28 -5.21
N GLU A 209 8.81 -15.41 -5.77
CA GLU A 209 9.69 -16.25 -6.59
C GLU A 209 10.18 -15.51 -7.84
N LEU A 210 9.29 -14.81 -8.56
CA LEU A 210 9.66 -13.99 -9.71
C LEU A 210 10.76 -12.99 -9.34
N TYR A 211 10.59 -12.26 -8.24
CA TYR A 211 11.52 -11.21 -7.84
C TYR A 211 12.86 -11.76 -7.36
N LYS A 212 12.82 -12.74 -6.46
CA LYS A 212 14.04 -13.31 -5.87
C LYS A 212 14.84 -14.11 -6.91
N ASN A 213 14.17 -14.80 -7.83
CA ASN A 213 14.84 -15.54 -8.90
C ASN A 213 15.47 -14.64 -9.96
N ASN A 214 14.98 -13.42 -10.15
CA ASN A 214 15.48 -12.48 -11.17
C ASN A 214 16.28 -11.32 -10.56
N SER A 215 16.64 -11.40 -9.29
CA SER A 215 17.45 -10.39 -8.59
C SER A 215 16.84 -8.98 -8.63
N TYR A 216 15.52 -8.86 -8.68
CA TYR A 216 14.85 -7.57 -8.53
C TYR A 216 15.01 -7.03 -7.10
N ASN A 217 15.37 -5.76 -6.98
CA ASN A 217 15.57 -5.10 -5.69
C ASN A 217 14.27 -4.56 -5.08
N THR A 218 13.17 -4.59 -5.82
CA THR A 218 11.86 -4.11 -5.36
C THR A 218 11.39 -4.92 -4.16
N VAL A 219 11.02 -4.22 -3.09
CA VAL A 219 10.51 -4.80 -1.84
C VAL A 219 9.08 -5.29 -2.05
N ILE A 220 8.77 -6.47 -1.58
CA ILE A 220 7.41 -7.04 -1.62
C ILE A 220 6.76 -6.85 -0.25
N MET A 221 5.66 -6.11 -0.21
CA MET A 221 4.84 -5.91 0.98
C MET A 221 3.44 -6.50 0.78
N ALA A 222 3.23 -7.74 1.21
CA ALA A 222 1.91 -8.34 1.12
C ALA A 222 0.88 -7.55 1.94
N ALA A 223 -0.33 -7.37 1.38
CA ALA A 223 -1.33 -6.45 1.87
C ALA A 223 -2.76 -7.01 1.80
N SER A 224 -3.69 -6.31 2.45
CA SER A 224 -5.13 -6.62 2.37
C SER A 224 -5.48 -8.00 2.89
N PHE A 225 -4.98 -8.38 4.07
CA PHE A 225 -5.28 -9.66 4.70
C PHE A 225 -6.71 -9.72 5.24
N ARG A 226 -7.29 -10.92 5.24
CA ARG A 226 -8.59 -11.24 5.87
C ARG A 226 -8.41 -12.00 7.17
N SER A 227 -7.37 -12.82 7.28
CA SER A 227 -7.13 -13.65 8.46
C SER A 227 -5.64 -13.75 8.83
N VAL A 228 -5.37 -14.15 10.06
CA VAL A 228 -4.02 -14.46 10.53
C VAL A 228 -3.40 -15.66 9.79
N ASN A 229 -4.22 -16.54 9.25
CA ASN A 229 -3.74 -17.70 8.50
C ASN A 229 -3.06 -17.29 7.19
N GLN A 230 -3.63 -16.29 6.48
CA GLN A 230 -2.99 -15.73 5.28
C GLN A 230 -1.64 -15.09 5.62
N ILE A 231 -1.56 -14.39 6.76
CA ILE A 231 -0.32 -13.75 7.23
C ILE A 231 0.74 -14.80 7.55
N LYS A 232 0.38 -15.83 8.32
CA LYS A 232 1.28 -16.93 8.68
C LYS A 232 1.81 -17.66 7.44
N ALA A 233 0.96 -17.86 6.42
CA ALA A 233 1.33 -18.50 5.16
C ALA A 233 2.35 -17.71 4.32
N LEU A 234 2.54 -16.43 4.63
CA LEU A 234 3.48 -15.52 3.96
C LEU A 234 4.64 -15.09 4.87
N ALA A 235 4.83 -15.76 6.01
CA ALA A 235 5.95 -15.50 6.92
C ALA A 235 7.31 -15.64 6.19
N GLY A 236 8.10 -14.58 6.20
CA GLY A 236 9.33 -14.46 5.41
C GLY A 236 9.20 -13.60 4.17
N CYS A 237 8.00 -13.08 3.83
CA CYS A 237 7.85 -11.97 2.90
C CYS A 237 8.64 -10.75 3.39
N ASP A 238 9.17 -9.93 2.49
CA ASP A 238 10.02 -8.80 2.88
C ASP A 238 9.29 -7.89 3.89
N ARG A 239 8.01 -7.57 3.61
CA ARG A 239 7.12 -6.80 4.50
C ARG A 239 5.70 -7.35 4.49
N LEU A 240 4.98 -7.10 5.57
CA LEU A 240 3.56 -7.44 5.73
C LEU A 240 2.85 -6.22 6.32
N THR A 241 1.92 -5.63 5.56
CA THR A 241 1.08 -4.54 6.09
C THR A 241 -0.21 -5.11 6.64
N ILE A 242 -0.39 -4.95 7.94
CA ILE A 242 -1.37 -5.70 8.74
C ILE A 242 -2.25 -4.70 9.50
N SER A 243 -3.56 -4.94 9.49
CA SER A 243 -4.51 -4.13 10.27
C SER A 243 -4.32 -4.33 11.77
N PRO A 244 -4.65 -3.32 12.62
CA PRO A 244 -4.54 -3.44 14.07
C PRO A 244 -5.27 -4.65 14.66
N ALA A 245 -6.46 -4.98 14.13
CA ALA A 245 -7.23 -6.13 14.59
C ALA A 245 -6.50 -7.47 14.38
N LEU A 246 -5.82 -7.65 13.23
CA LEU A 246 -5.04 -8.84 12.95
C LEU A 246 -3.70 -8.84 13.71
N LEU A 247 -3.10 -7.67 13.95
CA LEU A 247 -1.93 -7.55 14.83
C LEU A 247 -2.26 -7.98 16.26
N GLN A 248 -3.43 -7.59 16.77
CA GLN A 248 -3.91 -8.02 18.08
C GLN A 248 -4.06 -9.53 18.14
N GLN A 249 -4.74 -10.15 17.17
CA GLN A 249 -4.89 -11.61 17.12
C GLN A 249 -3.54 -12.33 17.09
N LEU A 250 -2.56 -11.84 16.32
CA LEU A 250 -1.21 -12.40 16.27
C LEU A 250 -0.46 -12.25 17.62
N SER A 251 -0.74 -11.18 18.37
CA SER A 251 -0.13 -10.95 19.69
C SER A 251 -0.70 -11.83 20.79
N GLU A 252 -1.92 -12.34 20.61
CA GLU A 252 -2.63 -13.22 21.53
C GLU A 252 -2.42 -14.71 21.22
N ASP A 253 -1.75 -15.03 20.12
CA ASP A 253 -1.47 -16.39 19.65
C ASP A 253 -0.03 -16.77 19.98
N ASP A 254 0.18 -17.92 20.63
CA ASP A 254 1.49 -18.45 21.01
C ASP A 254 1.93 -19.64 20.13
N ALA A 255 1.19 -19.95 19.06
CA ALA A 255 1.53 -21.03 18.17
C ALA A 255 2.90 -20.82 17.50
N PRO A 256 3.71 -21.88 17.32
CA PRO A 256 5.00 -21.78 16.65
C PRO A 256 4.81 -21.37 15.18
N LEU A 257 5.63 -20.43 14.73
CA LEU A 257 5.61 -19.92 13.37
C LEU A 257 6.91 -20.28 12.65
N THR A 258 6.79 -20.90 11.48
CA THR A 258 7.93 -21.23 10.62
C THR A 258 7.97 -20.31 9.41
N ARG A 259 9.20 -20.03 8.93
CA ARG A 259 9.40 -19.28 7.69
C ARG A 259 8.84 -20.05 6.49
N GLN A 260 7.92 -19.42 5.76
CA GLN A 260 7.29 -19.97 4.57
C GLN A 260 8.00 -19.52 3.28
N LEU A 261 8.43 -18.25 3.23
CA LEU A 261 9.10 -17.67 2.07
C LEU A 261 10.61 -17.60 2.33
N LYS A 262 11.38 -18.23 1.44
CA LYS A 262 12.84 -18.22 1.46
C LYS A 262 13.32 -17.82 0.06
N PRO A 263 14.37 -16.97 -0.05
CA PRO A 263 15.02 -16.74 -1.33
C PRO A 263 15.46 -18.07 -1.92
N SER A 264 15.19 -18.29 -3.20
CA SER A 264 15.67 -19.48 -3.89
C SER A 264 17.19 -19.42 -4.01
N ALA A 265 17.87 -20.55 -3.74
CA ALA A 265 19.31 -20.68 -3.97
C ALA A 265 19.65 -20.94 -5.44
N LYS A 266 18.78 -20.59 -6.38
CA LYS A 266 19.01 -20.83 -7.80
C LYS A 266 20.17 -19.99 -8.31
N GLU A 267 21.11 -20.67 -8.97
CA GLU A 267 22.17 -20.05 -9.74
C GLU A 267 21.60 -19.11 -10.82
N THR A 268 22.33 -18.07 -11.10
CA THR A 268 22.06 -16.94 -12.01
C THR A 268 21.04 -17.23 -13.11
N LEU A 269 19.82 -16.72 -12.95
CA LEU A 269 18.84 -16.76 -14.03
C LEU A 269 19.16 -15.67 -15.07
N LEU A 270 18.86 -15.96 -16.32
CA LEU A 270 18.92 -14.95 -17.36
C LEU A 270 17.92 -13.83 -17.03
N PRO A 271 18.27 -12.54 -17.25
CA PRO A 271 17.35 -11.44 -17.02
C PRO A 271 16.04 -11.66 -17.80
N VAL A 272 14.92 -11.52 -17.12
CA VAL A 272 13.61 -11.51 -17.80
C VAL A 272 13.56 -10.25 -18.67
N PRO A 273 13.20 -10.34 -19.95
CA PRO A 273 13.01 -9.15 -20.77
C PRO A 273 11.94 -8.26 -20.21
N ALA A 274 12.15 -6.94 -20.23
CA ALA A 274 11.16 -5.99 -19.75
C ALA A 274 9.83 -6.14 -20.50
N ILE A 275 8.72 -6.09 -19.75
CA ILE A 275 7.39 -6.23 -20.33
C ILE A 275 7.02 -4.97 -21.13
N SER A 276 6.52 -5.15 -22.37
CA SER A 276 6.01 -4.04 -23.16
C SER A 276 4.63 -3.59 -22.69
N GLU A 277 4.23 -2.35 -23.03
CA GLU A 277 2.89 -1.84 -22.72
C GLU A 277 1.79 -2.72 -23.30
N SER A 278 1.92 -3.11 -24.57
CA SER A 278 0.90 -3.94 -25.22
C SER A 278 0.77 -5.32 -24.58
N GLN A 279 1.89 -5.94 -24.19
CA GLN A 279 1.87 -7.22 -23.49
C GLN A 279 1.26 -7.06 -22.08
N TRP A 280 1.66 -6.03 -21.34
CA TRP A 280 1.10 -5.75 -20.00
C TRP A 280 -0.43 -5.56 -20.06
N ARG A 281 -0.91 -4.72 -21.02
CA ARG A 281 -2.35 -4.48 -21.18
C ARG A 281 -3.09 -5.75 -21.55
N TYR A 282 -2.51 -6.59 -22.39
CA TYR A 282 -3.11 -7.87 -22.76
C TYR A 282 -3.16 -8.82 -21.58
N ASP A 283 -2.06 -8.99 -20.83
CA ASP A 283 -1.98 -9.94 -19.72
C ASP A 283 -2.88 -9.53 -18.55
N VAL A 284 -2.99 -8.23 -18.24
CA VAL A 284 -3.94 -7.75 -17.23
C VAL A 284 -5.37 -7.96 -17.69
N ASN A 285 -5.69 -7.67 -18.96
CA ASN A 285 -7.04 -7.87 -19.52
C ASN A 285 -7.41 -9.35 -19.62
N ALA A 286 -6.45 -10.24 -19.88
CA ALA A 286 -6.68 -11.69 -19.96
C ALA A 286 -6.92 -12.33 -18.58
N ASP A 287 -6.61 -11.62 -17.50
CA ASP A 287 -6.88 -12.03 -16.12
C ASP A 287 -8.14 -11.31 -15.57
N PRO A 288 -9.32 -11.97 -15.56
CA PRO A 288 -10.56 -11.34 -15.10
C PRO A 288 -10.48 -10.84 -13.65
N MET A 289 -9.78 -11.57 -12.78
CA MET A 289 -9.61 -11.19 -11.37
C MET A 289 -8.79 -9.90 -11.27
N ALA A 290 -7.65 -9.82 -11.93
CA ALA A 290 -6.80 -8.63 -11.88
C ALA A 290 -7.50 -7.42 -12.48
N THR A 291 -8.17 -7.56 -13.63
CA THR A 291 -8.94 -6.48 -14.27
C THR A 291 -10.05 -5.97 -13.36
N GLU A 292 -10.86 -6.86 -12.81
CA GLU A 292 -11.97 -6.47 -11.92
C GLU A 292 -11.46 -5.80 -10.66
N LYS A 293 -10.48 -6.40 -9.97
CA LYS A 293 -10.03 -5.90 -8.66
C LYS A 293 -9.22 -4.62 -8.76
N LEU A 294 -8.46 -4.41 -9.82
CA LEU A 294 -7.81 -3.12 -10.09
C LEU A 294 -8.84 -2.02 -10.31
N ALA A 295 -9.79 -2.25 -11.21
CA ALA A 295 -10.84 -1.27 -11.52
C ALA A 295 -11.71 -0.97 -10.30
N ASP A 296 -12.09 -2.00 -9.54
CA ASP A 296 -12.89 -1.89 -8.33
C ASP A 296 -12.15 -1.12 -7.23
N GLY A 297 -10.85 -1.42 -7.04
CA GLY A 297 -10.01 -0.71 -6.08
C GLY A 297 -9.90 0.78 -6.38
N ILE A 298 -9.71 1.15 -7.65
CA ILE A 298 -9.65 2.56 -8.09
C ILE A 298 -11.00 3.25 -7.81
N ARG A 299 -12.14 2.63 -8.18
CA ARG A 299 -13.48 3.18 -7.92
C ARG A 299 -13.74 3.38 -6.43
N LEU A 300 -13.39 2.40 -5.59
CA LEU A 300 -13.59 2.49 -4.14
C LEU A 300 -12.76 3.60 -3.51
N PHE A 301 -11.49 3.73 -3.90
CA PHE A 301 -10.63 4.79 -3.36
C PHE A 301 -11.06 6.17 -3.86
N ALA A 302 -11.50 6.29 -5.11
CA ALA A 302 -12.08 7.53 -5.63
C ALA A 302 -13.36 7.92 -4.86
N ALA A 303 -14.27 6.97 -4.64
CA ALA A 303 -15.49 7.21 -3.88
C ALA A 303 -15.21 7.60 -2.41
N ASP A 304 -14.17 7.03 -1.78
CA ASP A 304 -13.80 7.41 -0.41
C ASP A 304 -13.13 8.80 -0.37
N GLN A 305 -12.38 9.17 -1.41
CA GLN A 305 -11.88 10.54 -1.58
C GLN A 305 -13.03 11.54 -1.74
N GLU A 306 -14.03 11.22 -2.56
CA GLU A 306 -15.22 12.07 -2.71
C GLU A 306 -16.01 12.23 -1.40
N LYS A 307 -16.15 11.15 -0.60
CA LYS A 307 -16.77 11.25 0.73
C LYS A 307 -15.95 12.13 1.69
N LEU A 308 -14.62 12.09 1.62
CA LEU A 308 -13.76 12.97 2.41
C LEU A 308 -13.96 14.44 1.97
N GLU A 309 -14.02 14.71 0.68
CA GLU A 309 -14.29 16.04 0.12
C GLU A 309 -15.68 16.54 0.54
N GLU A 310 -16.72 15.68 0.49
CA GLU A 310 -18.06 16.03 0.98
C GLU A 310 -18.11 16.26 2.50
N TYR A 311 -17.31 15.50 3.26
CA TYR A 311 -17.18 15.76 4.70
C TYR A 311 -16.58 17.16 4.95
N PHE A 312 -15.60 17.55 4.14
CA PHE A 312 -14.98 18.86 4.22
C PHE A 312 -15.91 20.02 3.88
N LYS A 313 -16.91 19.86 3.00
CA LYS A 313 -17.91 20.90 2.72
C LYS A 313 -18.75 21.30 3.93
N LYS A 314 -18.69 20.53 5.02
CA LYS A 314 -19.43 20.80 6.26
C LYS A 314 -18.65 21.67 7.27
N PHE A 315 -17.39 21.95 6.98
CA PHE A 315 -16.51 22.80 7.78
C PHE A 315 -16.41 24.20 7.19
#